data_a8ce35ca3c156b0fb6f0dac91bd89576
#
_entry.id   a8ce35ca3c156b0fb6f0dac91bd89576
#
_cell.length_a   1.000
_cell.length_b   1.000
_cell.length_c   1.000
_cell.angle_alpha   90.00
_cell.angle_beta   90.00
_cell.angle_gamma   90.00
#
_symmetry.space_group_name_H-M   'P 1'
#
loop_
_entity.id
_entity.type
_entity.pdbx_description
1 polymer ?
#
loop_
_entity_poly.entity_id
_entity_poly.type
_entity_poly.pdbx_seq_one_letter_code
_entity_poly.pdbx_strand_id
1 'polypeptide(L)'
;MIFYNKDGKLSQIKHKDFSLEKDLQNLVENNLSTLFHLDFLASEFKMDRFRFDSVAYDPETSSFIIIEYKRGKNESLVDQGYAYLHTVLDRKAELVLLYNEVNSASKLSKDFDWTATRIYFISPQFTEYQKTATGYQKMPFKLYEVNSYHNNLITVEEINENKIKEEPTILTGNKDSIDSVKREIVVYEEEDHLNKVSSAIKELYTALKDRIMEFGEINIEPKKKYIAFKYNTENICDVEFFKSLLKIFINMKAGTIFDPLNRLRDVSSIGHHGNGDYSFDLSNFDDLDYLASLIKQSYNLHK
;
A
#
# COMPACT_ATOMS: atom_id res chain seq x y z
N MET A 1 14.33 -20.54 -0.38
CA MET A 1 14.68 -21.44 -1.53
C MET A 1 13.39 -21.77 -2.28
N ILE A 2 13.38 -21.66 -3.61
CA ILE A 2 12.22 -21.93 -4.46
C ILE A 2 12.46 -23.24 -5.21
N PHE A 3 11.45 -24.09 -5.27
CA PHE A 3 11.51 -25.38 -5.97
C PHE A 3 10.35 -25.49 -6.95
N TYR A 4 10.63 -26.04 -8.12
CA TYR A 4 9.63 -26.49 -9.05
C TYR A 4 9.32 -27.96 -8.78
N ASN A 5 8.03 -28.29 -8.61
CA ASN A 5 7.58 -29.67 -8.41
C ASN A 5 7.06 -30.21 -9.73
N LYS A 6 7.69 -31.26 -10.26
CA LYS A 6 7.22 -32.03 -11.40
C LYS A 6 7.05 -33.47 -11.00
N ASP A 7 5.84 -33.95 -10.99
CA ASP A 7 5.49 -35.36 -10.69
C ASP A 7 6.08 -35.89 -9.37
N GLY A 8 6.05 -35.03 -8.31
CA GLY A 8 6.59 -35.34 -6.99
C GLY A 8 8.12 -35.18 -6.86
N LYS A 9 8.82 -34.79 -7.93
CA LYS A 9 10.26 -34.48 -7.91
C LYS A 9 10.50 -33.01 -7.84
N LEU A 10 11.28 -32.59 -6.83
CA LEU A 10 11.64 -31.18 -6.62
C LEU A 10 12.94 -30.85 -7.36
N SER A 11 12.92 -29.78 -8.10
CA SER A 11 14.08 -29.14 -8.73
C SER A 11 14.22 -27.71 -8.24
N GLN A 12 15.38 -27.36 -7.70
CA GLN A 12 15.62 -25.99 -7.20
C GLN A 12 15.69 -25.00 -8.35
N ILE A 13 14.92 -23.92 -8.24
CA ILE A 13 15.03 -22.77 -9.13
C ILE A 13 16.10 -21.86 -8.57
N LYS A 14 17.18 -21.66 -9.34
CA LYS A 14 18.31 -20.84 -8.93
C LYS A 14 17.97 -19.36 -9.07
N HIS A 15 18.49 -18.56 -8.13
CA HIS A 15 18.45 -17.10 -8.21
C HIS A 15 19.20 -16.62 -9.46
N LYS A 16 18.72 -15.54 -10.04
CA LYS A 16 19.32 -14.85 -11.19
C LYS A 16 19.42 -13.37 -10.82
N ASP A 17 20.65 -12.88 -10.68
CA ASP A 17 20.88 -11.48 -10.37
C ASP A 17 20.45 -10.57 -11.54
N PHE A 18 19.92 -9.40 -11.20
CA PHE A 18 19.80 -8.32 -12.17
C PHE A 18 21.20 -7.82 -12.55
N SER A 19 21.49 -7.75 -13.84
CA SER A 19 22.81 -7.31 -14.31
C SER A 19 23.06 -5.84 -13.97
N LEU A 20 22.04 -5.00 -14.15
CA LEU A 20 22.05 -3.56 -13.86
C LEU A 20 20.87 -3.20 -12.98
N GLU A 21 20.97 -2.10 -12.22
CA GLU A 21 19.86 -1.48 -11.50
C GLU A 21 18.74 -1.07 -12.48
N LYS A 22 19.14 -0.62 -13.67
CA LYS A 22 18.21 -0.28 -14.74
C LYS A 22 17.37 -1.46 -15.24
N ASP A 23 17.88 -2.70 -15.12
CA ASP A 23 17.08 -3.90 -15.48
C ASP A 23 15.94 -4.10 -14.48
N LEU A 24 16.20 -3.90 -13.17
CA LEU A 24 15.19 -3.93 -12.12
C LEU A 24 14.18 -2.79 -12.31
N GLN A 25 14.66 -1.58 -12.54
CA GLN A 25 13.82 -0.40 -12.79
C GLN A 25 12.88 -0.65 -13.98
N ASN A 26 13.40 -1.08 -15.13
CA ASN A 26 12.59 -1.36 -16.31
C ASN A 26 11.55 -2.46 -16.08
N LEU A 27 11.91 -3.52 -15.33
CA LEU A 27 10.98 -4.58 -14.97
C LEU A 27 9.80 -4.01 -14.16
N VAL A 28 10.10 -3.21 -13.14
CA VAL A 28 9.07 -2.65 -12.24
C VAL A 28 8.23 -1.59 -12.96
N GLU A 29 8.85 -0.65 -13.68
CA GLU A 29 8.13 0.40 -14.43
C GLU A 29 7.11 -0.18 -15.42
N ASN A 30 7.49 -1.25 -16.14
CA ASN A 30 6.61 -1.92 -17.09
C ASN A 30 5.47 -2.72 -16.44
N ASN A 31 5.51 -2.93 -15.12
CA ASN A 31 4.57 -3.78 -14.40
C ASN A 31 3.98 -3.11 -13.14
N LEU A 32 4.07 -1.77 -13.00
CA LEU A 32 3.61 -1.04 -11.82
C LEU A 32 2.15 -1.31 -11.47
N SER A 33 1.28 -1.35 -12.47
CA SER A 33 -0.14 -1.65 -12.28
C SER A 33 -0.36 -3.07 -11.74
N THR A 34 0.37 -4.06 -12.26
CA THR A 34 0.26 -5.45 -11.81
C THR A 34 0.86 -5.66 -10.42
N LEU A 35 1.99 -4.99 -10.13
CA LEU A 35 2.73 -5.22 -8.88
C LEU A 35 2.17 -4.44 -7.70
N PHE A 36 1.73 -3.20 -7.95
CA PHE A 36 1.43 -2.25 -6.89
C PHE A 36 0.12 -1.47 -7.10
N HIS A 37 -0.65 -1.74 -8.16
CA HIS A 37 -1.85 -0.99 -8.56
C HIS A 37 -1.58 0.51 -8.77
N LEU A 38 -0.38 0.85 -9.23
CA LEU A 38 0.05 2.22 -9.48
C LEU A 38 0.06 2.53 -10.97
N ASP A 39 -0.29 3.77 -11.31
CA ASP A 39 -0.15 4.30 -12.66
C ASP A 39 1.24 4.90 -12.83
N PHE A 40 1.99 4.45 -13.84
CA PHE A 40 3.30 5.01 -14.17
C PHE A 40 3.17 6.43 -14.75
N LEU A 41 3.98 7.38 -14.27
CA LEU A 41 3.99 8.75 -14.77
C LEU A 41 5.29 9.12 -15.48
N ALA A 42 6.45 8.87 -14.86
CA ALA A 42 7.74 9.25 -15.46
C ALA A 42 8.89 8.40 -14.93
N SER A 43 9.89 8.19 -15.78
CA SER A 43 11.22 7.66 -15.45
C SER A 43 12.22 8.81 -15.38
N GLU A 44 13.19 8.73 -14.45
CA GLU A 44 14.30 9.68 -14.33
C GLU A 44 13.84 11.16 -14.23
N PHE A 45 12.77 11.39 -13.45
CA PHE A 45 12.13 12.70 -13.35
C PHE A 45 12.98 13.67 -12.54
N LYS A 46 13.38 14.77 -13.17
CA LYS A 46 14.16 15.83 -12.51
C LYS A 46 13.23 16.81 -11.82
N MET A 47 13.47 17.01 -10.52
CA MET A 47 12.76 17.99 -9.69
C MET A 47 13.79 18.69 -8.79
N ASP A 48 13.95 19.99 -8.93
CA ASP A 48 14.98 20.77 -8.28
C ASP A 48 16.38 20.17 -8.51
N ARG A 49 17.11 19.85 -7.44
CA ARG A 49 18.45 19.21 -7.49
C ARG A 49 18.41 17.67 -7.55
N PHE A 50 17.25 17.08 -7.43
CA PHE A 50 17.08 15.63 -7.40
C PHE A 50 16.61 15.08 -8.74
N ARG A 51 16.86 13.81 -8.94
CA ARG A 51 16.34 13.02 -10.04
C ARG A 51 15.77 11.75 -9.45
N PHE A 52 14.45 11.64 -9.47
CA PHE A 52 13.73 10.45 -9.02
C PHE A 52 13.80 9.37 -10.09
N ASP A 53 14.12 8.14 -9.69
CA ASP A 53 14.21 7.03 -10.64
C ASP A 53 12.87 6.78 -11.32
N SER A 54 11.78 6.72 -10.57
CA SER A 54 10.42 6.62 -11.12
C SER A 54 9.43 7.44 -10.29
N VAL A 55 8.43 8.00 -10.98
CA VAL A 55 7.26 8.66 -10.39
C VAL A 55 6.02 7.92 -10.82
N ALA A 56 5.17 7.57 -9.86
CA ALA A 56 3.90 6.90 -10.07
C ALA A 56 2.75 7.64 -9.35
N TYR A 57 1.54 7.33 -9.75
CA TYR A 57 0.30 7.79 -9.11
C TYR A 57 -0.44 6.62 -8.52
N ASP A 58 -0.92 6.78 -7.30
CA ASP A 58 -1.80 5.85 -6.60
C ASP A 58 -3.26 6.30 -6.78
N PRO A 59 -4.05 5.63 -7.60
CA PRO A 59 -5.45 5.99 -7.82
C PRO A 59 -6.32 5.73 -6.57
N GLU A 60 -5.96 4.77 -5.71
CA GLU A 60 -6.68 4.46 -4.48
C GLU A 60 -6.65 5.63 -3.49
N THR A 61 -5.49 6.23 -3.30
CA THR A 61 -5.31 7.35 -2.37
C THR A 61 -5.29 8.71 -3.04
N SER A 62 -5.34 8.77 -4.38
CA SER A 62 -5.15 9.99 -5.17
C SER A 62 -3.85 10.71 -4.83
N SER A 63 -2.77 9.99 -4.66
CA SER A 63 -1.47 10.50 -4.22
C SER A 63 -0.32 10.11 -5.15
N PHE A 64 0.86 10.69 -4.91
CA PHE A 64 2.06 10.36 -5.67
C PHE A 64 2.95 9.39 -4.89
N ILE A 65 3.54 8.46 -5.62
CA ILE A 65 4.53 7.53 -5.12
C ILE A 65 5.84 7.79 -5.86
N ILE A 66 6.90 8.06 -5.10
CA ILE A 66 8.25 8.13 -5.63
C ILE A 66 8.90 6.77 -5.43
N ILE A 67 9.50 6.22 -6.47
CA ILE A 67 10.15 4.91 -6.41
C ILE A 67 11.64 5.11 -6.64
N GLU A 68 12.44 4.50 -5.78
CA GLU A 68 13.89 4.54 -5.82
C GLU A 68 14.43 3.11 -5.81
N TYR A 69 15.28 2.79 -6.79
CA TYR A 69 15.89 1.46 -6.89
C TYR A 69 17.27 1.46 -6.23
N LYS A 70 17.61 0.35 -5.59
CA LYS A 70 18.87 0.21 -4.85
C LYS A 70 19.52 -1.15 -5.12
N ARG A 71 20.84 -1.12 -5.37
CA ARG A 71 21.68 -2.33 -5.39
C ARG A 71 22.72 -2.35 -4.26
N GLY A 72 22.97 -1.21 -3.66
CA GLY A 72 24.06 -1.02 -2.69
C GLY A 72 23.63 -1.17 -1.22
N LYS A 73 24.60 -1.56 -0.36
CA LYS A 73 24.38 -1.78 1.07
C LYS A 73 24.59 -0.52 1.94
N ASN A 74 25.06 0.60 1.38
CA ASN A 74 25.67 1.68 2.15
C ASN A 74 24.93 3.03 2.12
N GLU A 75 23.69 3.08 1.67
CA GLU A 75 22.96 4.36 1.59
C GLU A 75 21.94 4.51 2.70
N SER A 76 21.86 5.73 3.28
CA SER A 76 20.82 6.09 4.23
C SER A 76 19.49 6.30 3.48
N LEU A 77 18.62 5.28 3.48
CA LEU A 77 17.29 5.35 2.86
C LEU A 77 16.42 6.44 3.51
N VAL A 78 16.56 6.60 4.82
CA VAL A 78 15.73 7.51 5.60
C VAL A 78 16.02 8.97 5.24
N ASP A 79 17.30 9.36 5.22
CA ASP A 79 17.68 10.74 4.88
C ASP A 79 17.30 11.09 3.44
N GLN A 80 17.55 10.15 2.50
CA GLN A 80 17.16 10.32 1.09
C GLN A 80 15.64 10.43 0.95
N GLY A 81 14.88 9.55 1.60
CA GLY A 81 13.43 9.56 1.55
C GLY A 81 12.83 10.87 2.06
N TYR A 82 13.29 11.37 3.21
CA TYR A 82 12.81 12.66 3.71
C TYR A 82 13.20 13.85 2.81
N ALA A 83 14.41 13.84 2.23
CA ALA A 83 14.83 14.87 1.29
C ALA A 83 13.93 14.87 0.03
N TYR A 84 13.58 13.70 -0.50
CA TYR A 84 12.69 13.54 -1.63
C TYR A 84 11.27 14.03 -1.30
N LEU A 85 10.70 13.57 -0.19
CA LEU A 85 9.36 13.99 0.23
C LEU A 85 9.28 15.50 0.47
N HIS A 86 10.29 16.08 1.11
CA HIS A 86 10.35 17.54 1.29
C HIS A 86 10.32 18.27 -0.06
N THR A 87 11.12 17.81 -1.03
CA THR A 87 11.14 18.41 -2.37
C THR A 87 9.80 18.27 -3.08
N VAL A 88 9.16 17.10 -2.99
CA VAL A 88 7.83 16.85 -3.55
C VAL A 88 6.79 17.81 -2.95
N LEU A 89 6.78 17.98 -1.64
CA LEU A 89 5.82 18.86 -0.96
C LEU A 89 6.06 20.34 -1.28
N ASP A 90 7.32 20.74 -1.48
CA ASP A 90 7.67 22.12 -1.86
C ASP A 90 7.37 22.40 -3.34
N ARG A 91 7.41 21.38 -4.19
CA ARG A 91 7.27 21.46 -5.65
C ARG A 91 6.01 20.77 -6.20
N LYS A 92 4.93 20.75 -5.44
CA LYS A 92 3.65 20.08 -5.81
C LYS A 92 3.17 20.39 -7.22
N ALA A 93 3.35 21.65 -7.67
CA ALA A 93 2.92 22.07 -8.99
C ALA A 93 3.56 21.28 -10.14
N GLU A 94 4.81 20.85 -9.98
CA GLU A 94 5.53 20.08 -11.00
C GLU A 94 4.92 18.67 -11.17
N LEU A 95 4.52 18.00 -10.07
CA LEU A 95 3.83 16.71 -10.16
C LEU A 95 2.39 16.83 -10.67
N VAL A 96 1.69 17.91 -10.33
CA VAL A 96 0.36 18.20 -10.89
C VAL A 96 0.46 18.36 -12.41
N LEU A 97 1.47 19.11 -12.89
CA LEU A 97 1.71 19.29 -14.32
C LEU A 97 2.03 17.95 -14.99
N LEU A 98 2.96 17.19 -14.44
CA LEU A 98 3.33 15.86 -14.94
C LEU A 98 2.09 14.95 -15.07
N TYR A 99 1.26 14.87 -14.01
CA TYR A 99 0.04 14.07 -14.02
C TYR A 99 -0.91 14.49 -15.15
N ASN A 100 -1.14 15.82 -15.28
CA ASN A 100 -2.04 16.36 -16.28
C ASN A 100 -1.54 16.12 -17.71
N GLU A 101 -0.24 16.23 -17.94
CA GLU A 101 0.37 15.95 -19.26
C GLU A 101 0.23 14.47 -19.65
N VAL A 102 0.56 13.56 -18.73
CA VAL A 102 0.49 12.11 -18.98
C VAL A 102 -0.95 11.64 -19.21
N ASN A 103 -1.90 12.15 -18.41
CA ASN A 103 -3.29 11.67 -18.43
C ASN A 103 -4.23 12.55 -19.27
N SER A 104 -3.74 13.58 -19.95
CA SER A 104 -4.57 14.58 -20.66
C SER A 104 -5.68 15.14 -19.75
N ALA A 105 -5.34 15.42 -18.51
CA ALA A 105 -6.25 15.86 -17.45
C ALA A 105 -6.08 17.35 -17.14
N SER A 106 -6.94 17.89 -16.28
CA SER A 106 -6.91 19.28 -15.80
C SER A 106 -7.12 19.35 -14.29
N LYS A 107 -6.49 18.44 -13.54
CA LYS A 107 -6.56 18.42 -12.07
C LYS A 107 -5.80 19.58 -11.46
N LEU A 108 -6.25 20.02 -10.28
CA LEU A 108 -5.60 21.03 -9.46
C LEU A 108 -4.89 20.36 -8.26
N SER A 109 -3.98 21.07 -7.62
CA SER A 109 -3.24 20.54 -6.44
C SER A 109 -4.16 20.04 -5.31
N LYS A 110 -5.34 20.61 -5.15
CA LYS A 110 -6.35 20.19 -4.15
C LYS A 110 -7.04 18.87 -4.46
N ASP A 111 -6.93 18.39 -5.69
CA ASP A 111 -7.56 17.14 -6.15
C ASP A 111 -6.67 15.91 -5.85
N PHE A 112 -5.50 16.15 -5.23
CA PHE A 112 -4.56 15.11 -4.79
C PHE A 112 -4.45 15.10 -3.26
N ASP A 113 -4.30 13.90 -2.69
CA ASP A 113 -4.02 13.74 -1.26
C ASP A 113 -2.51 13.71 -1.00
N TRP A 114 -1.92 14.86 -0.79
CA TRP A 114 -0.50 15.01 -0.48
C TRP A 114 -0.10 14.33 0.83
N THR A 115 -1.05 14.12 1.75
CA THR A 115 -0.77 13.46 3.03
C THR A 115 -0.46 11.97 2.86
N ALA A 116 -0.92 11.38 1.75
CA ALA A 116 -0.71 9.99 1.41
C ALA A 116 0.51 9.72 0.51
N THR A 117 1.30 10.76 0.15
CA THR A 117 2.53 10.59 -0.64
C THR A 117 3.53 9.69 0.08
N ARG A 118 4.17 8.75 -0.64
CA ARG A 118 5.10 7.75 -0.10
C ARG A 118 6.34 7.62 -0.97
N ILE A 119 7.38 7.05 -0.35
CA ILE A 119 8.56 6.55 -1.07
C ILE A 119 8.53 5.02 -1.03
N TYR A 120 8.70 4.38 -2.18
CA TYR A 120 8.95 2.94 -2.28
C TYR A 120 10.43 2.73 -2.62
N PHE A 121 11.15 2.08 -1.73
CA PHE A 121 12.49 1.61 -2.00
C PHE A 121 12.40 0.18 -2.51
N ILE A 122 13.01 -0.08 -3.66
CA ILE A 122 12.98 -1.40 -4.31
C ILE A 122 14.40 -1.89 -4.49
N SER A 123 14.69 -3.09 -3.99
CA SER A 123 16.02 -3.70 -4.03
C SER A 123 15.90 -5.22 -4.15
N PRO A 124 16.90 -5.92 -4.70
CA PRO A 124 16.97 -7.38 -4.55
C PRO A 124 17.15 -7.82 -3.09
N GLN A 125 17.77 -6.99 -2.26
CA GLN A 125 17.99 -7.28 -0.84
C GLN A 125 18.29 -6.00 -0.07
N PHE A 126 17.69 -5.84 1.10
CA PHE A 126 18.04 -4.82 2.09
C PHE A 126 18.89 -5.40 3.20
N THR A 127 19.77 -4.57 3.77
CA THR A 127 20.50 -4.90 4.99
C THR A 127 19.58 -4.80 6.21
N GLU A 128 19.89 -5.52 7.29
CA GLU A 128 19.16 -5.41 8.56
C GLU A 128 19.12 -3.96 9.07
N TYR A 129 20.22 -3.20 8.87
CA TYR A 129 20.25 -1.77 9.22
C TYR A 129 19.21 -0.96 8.44
N GLN A 130 19.09 -1.18 7.12
CA GLN A 130 18.10 -0.48 6.28
C GLN A 130 16.66 -0.84 6.69
N LYS A 131 16.40 -2.13 6.93
CA LYS A 131 15.11 -2.64 7.39
C LYS A 131 14.75 -2.01 8.74
N THR A 132 15.65 -2.10 9.74
CA THR A 132 15.42 -1.51 11.05
C THR A 132 15.24 0.01 10.99
N ALA A 133 16.05 0.72 10.19
CA ALA A 133 15.97 2.18 10.07
C ALA A 133 14.63 2.66 9.47
N THR A 134 13.97 1.85 8.64
CA THR A 134 12.67 2.15 8.03
C THR A 134 11.49 1.49 8.74
N GLY A 135 11.74 0.55 9.66
CA GLY A 135 10.74 -0.20 10.42
C GLY A 135 10.06 0.57 11.56
N TYR A 136 10.39 1.86 11.74
CA TYR A 136 9.72 2.69 12.76
C TYR A 136 8.29 3.03 12.35
N GLN A 137 7.40 3.12 13.36
CA GLN A 137 6.03 3.57 13.14
C GLN A 137 5.97 4.95 12.46
N LYS A 138 4.95 5.15 11.62
CA LYS A 138 4.67 6.43 10.94
C LYS A 138 5.73 6.89 9.95
N MET A 139 6.65 6.01 9.53
CA MET A 139 7.53 6.32 8.41
C MET A 139 6.77 6.23 7.07
N PRO A 140 6.89 7.25 6.21
CA PRO A 140 6.21 7.27 4.91
C PRO A 140 6.97 6.48 3.84
N PHE A 141 7.62 5.37 4.23
CA PHE A 141 8.43 4.55 3.36
C PHE A 141 7.93 3.11 3.33
N LYS A 142 8.00 2.48 2.16
CA LYS A 142 7.82 1.05 1.98
C LYS A 142 9.06 0.44 1.35
N LEU A 143 9.45 -0.74 1.77
CA LEU A 143 10.55 -1.50 1.22
C LEU A 143 10.02 -2.74 0.52
N TYR A 144 10.46 -2.95 -0.72
CA TYR A 144 10.11 -4.15 -1.50
C TYR A 144 11.37 -4.87 -1.96
N GLU A 145 11.52 -6.14 -1.58
CA GLU A 145 12.54 -7.01 -2.15
C GLU A 145 11.98 -7.66 -3.42
N VAL A 146 12.63 -7.36 -4.56
CA VAL A 146 12.25 -7.90 -5.88
C VAL A 146 13.39 -8.77 -6.39
N ASN A 147 13.12 -10.05 -6.50
CA ASN A 147 14.11 -11.04 -6.89
C ASN A 147 13.74 -11.75 -8.19
N SER A 148 14.73 -11.95 -9.05
CA SER A 148 14.61 -12.71 -10.27
C SER A 148 15.21 -14.12 -10.11
N TYR A 149 14.62 -15.09 -10.77
CA TYR A 149 15.06 -16.47 -10.78
C TYR A 149 15.09 -17.03 -12.20
N HIS A 150 15.76 -18.17 -12.38
CA HIS A 150 15.63 -18.92 -13.62
C HIS A 150 14.17 -19.30 -13.88
N ASN A 151 13.85 -19.66 -15.12
CA ASN A 151 12.50 -19.98 -15.59
C ASN A 151 11.53 -18.76 -15.55
N ASN A 152 12.08 -17.52 -15.64
CA ASN A 152 11.33 -16.27 -15.65
C ASN A 152 10.41 -16.06 -14.43
N LEU A 153 10.80 -16.61 -13.29
CA LEU A 153 10.09 -16.40 -12.03
C LEU A 153 10.60 -15.11 -11.39
N ILE A 154 9.67 -14.28 -10.92
CA ILE A 154 9.92 -13.06 -10.13
C ILE A 154 9.20 -13.21 -8.80
N THR A 155 9.85 -12.83 -7.72
CA THR A 155 9.21 -12.65 -6.41
C THR A 155 9.24 -11.19 -6.00
N VAL A 156 8.16 -10.72 -5.41
CA VAL A 156 8.02 -9.39 -4.82
C VAL A 156 7.55 -9.58 -3.39
N GLU A 157 8.28 -9.03 -2.45
CA GLU A 157 7.99 -9.15 -1.01
C GLU A 157 8.06 -7.78 -0.36
N GLU A 158 6.96 -7.34 0.27
CA GLU A 158 6.98 -6.16 1.11
C GLU A 158 7.64 -6.50 2.45
N ILE A 159 8.68 -5.75 2.81
CA ILE A 159 9.39 -5.93 4.07
C ILE A 159 8.64 -5.20 5.17
N ASN A 160 7.85 -5.97 5.91
CA ASN A 160 7.10 -5.50 7.08
C ASN A 160 7.81 -6.00 8.35
N GLU A 161 8.82 -5.26 8.82
CA GLU A 161 9.35 -5.54 10.15
C GLU A 161 8.37 -5.04 11.23
N ASN A 162 8.40 -5.71 12.40
CA ASN A 162 7.61 -5.28 13.56
C ASN A 162 7.86 -3.79 13.83
N LYS A 163 6.84 -2.97 13.61
CA LYS A 163 6.94 -1.51 13.72
C LYS A 163 7.39 -1.13 15.12
N ILE A 164 8.59 -0.57 15.22
CA ILE A 164 9.16 -0.07 16.46
C ILE A 164 8.43 1.21 16.85
N LYS A 165 7.84 1.25 18.05
CA LYS A 165 7.04 2.40 18.53
C LYS A 165 7.87 3.64 18.82
N GLU A 166 9.17 3.49 19.04
CA GLU A 166 10.07 4.60 19.36
C GLU A 166 10.55 5.28 18.07
N GLU A 167 10.61 6.62 18.08
CA GLU A 167 11.21 7.35 16.96
C GLU A 167 12.72 7.08 16.88
N PRO A 168 13.30 6.98 15.66
CA PRO A 168 14.73 6.78 15.52
C PRO A 168 15.48 7.98 16.11
N THR A 169 16.36 7.71 17.05
CA THR A 169 17.21 8.72 17.69
C THR A 169 18.27 9.30 16.75
N ILE A 170 18.45 8.70 15.57
CA ILE A 170 19.51 9.03 14.61
C ILE A 170 18.89 9.41 13.25
N LEU A 171 18.27 10.57 13.19
CA LEU A 171 18.03 11.24 11.91
C LEU A 171 19.20 12.23 11.71
N THR A 172 20.12 11.91 10.81
CA THR A 172 21.28 12.76 10.48
C THR A 172 20.92 13.85 9.45
N GLY A 173 19.72 13.76 8.87
CA GLY A 173 19.22 14.70 7.86
C GLY A 173 18.88 16.10 8.41
N ASN A 174 18.58 17.03 7.50
CA ASN A 174 18.14 18.38 7.87
C ASN A 174 16.83 18.31 8.68
N LYS A 175 16.90 18.65 9.95
CA LYS A 175 15.77 18.59 10.91
C LYS A 175 14.54 19.38 10.41
N ASP A 176 14.73 20.54 9.80
CA ASP A 176 13.64 21.36 9.31
C ASP A 176 12.88 20.68 8.16
N SER A 177 13.60 19.98 7.27
CA SER A 177 12.99 19.18 6.18
C SER A 177 12.18 18.02 6.72
N ILE A 178 12.71 17.30 7.72
CA ILE A 178 12.04 16.17 8.38
C ILE A 178 10.77 16.64 9.07
N ASP A 179 10.85 17.74 9.84
CA ASP A 179 9.71 18.29 10.58
C ASP A 179 8.63 18.82 9.63
N SER A 180 9.00 19.36 8.46
CA SER A 180 8.03 19.80 7.46
C SER A 180 7.28 18.62 6.85
N VAL A 181 7.99 17.54 6.52
CA VAL A 181 7.38 16.31 6.00
C VAL A 181 6.44 15.67 7.02
N LYS A 182 6.88 15.52 8.27
CA LYS A 182 6.07 14.95 9.36
C LYS A 182 4.79 15.75 9.67
N ARG A 183 4.77 17.04 9.39
CA ARG A 183 3.56 17.88 9.56
C ARG A 183 2.53 17.67 8.45
N GLU A 184 2.97 17.33 7.25
CA GLU A 184 2.09 17.26 6.09
C GLU A 184 1.74 15.80 5.70
N ILE A 185 2.71 14.90 5.75
CA ILE A 185 2.49 13.48 5.44
C ILE A 185 2.00 12.75 6.68
N VAL A 186 0.91 12.00 6.53
CA VAL A 186 0.27 11.25 7.62
C VAL A 186 0.31 9.75 7.30
N VAL A 187 0.91 8.97 8.18
CA VAL A 187 0.79 7.51 8.17
C VAL A 187 -0.25 7.14 9.20
N TYR A 188 -1.37 6.62 8.73
CA TYR A 188 -2.50 6.24 9.58
C TYR A 188 -2.26 4.89 10.25
N GLU A 189 -2.77 4.75 11.47
CA GLU A 189 -2.79 3.52 12.26
C GLU A 189 -4.24 3.13 12.60
N GLU A 190 -4.47 1.89 13.03
CA GLU A 190 -5.81 1.45 13.44
C GLU A 190 -6.37 2.36 14.55
N GLU A 191 -5.52 2.77 15.50
CA GLU A 191 -5.87 3.66 16.61
C GLU A 191 -6.42 5.01 16.15
N ASP A 192 -5.98 5.52 15.00
CA ASP A 192 -6.47 6.80 14.45
C ASP A 192 -7.96 6.73 14.07
N HIS A 193 -8.47 5.53 13.74
CA HIS A 193 -9.88 5.28 13.51
C HIS A 193 -10.60 4.90 14.81
N LEU A 194 -10.02 4.00 15.59
CA LEU A 194 -10.63 3.49 16.83
C LEU A 194 -10.85 4.59 17.85
N ASN A 195 -9.96 5.58 17.97
CA ASN A 195 -10.11 6.67 18.93
C ASN A 195 -11.28 7.63 18.63
N LYS A 196 -11.90 7.52 17.45
CA LYS A 196 -13.04 8.36 17.02
C LYS A 196 -14.40 7.73 17.28
N VAL A 197 -14.46 6.48 17.76
CA VAL A 197 -15.68 5.72 17.91
C VAL A 197 -15.88 5.18 19.32
N SER A 198 -17.10 4.73 19.63
CA SER A 198 -17.46 4.18 20.94
C SER A 198 -16.81 2.82 21.20
N SER A 199 -16.77 2.39 22.50
CA SER A 199 -16.27 1.06 22.87
C SER A 199 -17.04 -0.07 22.15
N ALA A 200 -18.37 0.06 22.01
CA ALA A 200 -19.18 -0.92 21.30
C ALA A 200 -18.76 -1.10 19.83
N ILE A 201 -18.44 -0.01 19.14
CA ILE A 201 -17.93 -0.07 17.74
C ILE A 201 -16.52 -0.63 17.70
N LYS A 202 -15.66 -0.33 18.69
CA LYS A 202 -14.32 -0.93 18.79
C LYS A 202 -14.41 -2.46 18.97
N GLU A 203 -15.28 -2.93 19.87
CA GLU A 203 -15.51 -4.35 20.08
C GLU A 203 -16.03 -5.05 18.83
N LEU A 204 -16.98 -4.41 18.12
CA LEU A 204 -17.53 -4.92 16.88
C LEU A 204 -16.47 -5.02 15.78
N TYR A 205 -15.61 -3.99 15.66
CA TYR A 205 -14.46 -4.02 14.75
C TYR A 205 -13.47 -5.13 15.10
N THR A 206 -13.13 -5.28 16.38
CA THR A 206 -12.21 -6.33 16.84
C THR A 206 -12.76 -7.72 16.48
N ALA A 207 -14.03 -7.97 16.73
CA ALA A 207 -14.66 -9.24 16.38
C ALA A 207 -14.69 -9.50 14.87
N LEU A 208 -14.96 -8.47 14.06
CA LEU A 208 -14.88 -8.57 12.58
C LEU A 208 -13.45 -8.84 12.12
N LYS A 209 -12.48 -8.10 12.65
CA LYS A 209 -11.05 -8.28 12.37
C LYS A 209 -10.61 -9.72 12.65
N ASP A 210 -10.95 -10.25 13.81
CA ASP A 210 -10.59 -11.62 14.20
C ASP A 210 -11.14 -12.64 13.20
N ARG A 211 -12.40 -12.49 12.74
CA ARG A 211 -12.99 -13.36 11.70
C ARG A 211 -12.26 -13.26 10.35
N ILE A 212 -11.84 -12.07 9.94
CA ILE A 212 -11.12 -11.87 8.68
C ILE A 212 -9.71 -12.48 8.77
N MET A 213 -9.03 -12.30 9.90
CA MET A 213 -7.67 -12.84 10.11
C MET A 213 -7.64 -14.39 10.12
N GLU A 214 -8.75 -15.07 10.40
CA GLU A 214 -8.86 -16.52 10.30
C GLU A 214 -8.80 -17.04 8.84
N PHE A 215 -8.93 -16.19 7.82
CA PHE A 215 -8.87 -16.64 6.41
C PHE A 215 -7.47 -17.06 5.98
N GLY A 216 -6.43 -16.50 6.60
CA GLY A 216 -5.02 -16.77 6.28
C GLY A 216 -4.15 -15.53 6.40
N GLU A 217 -3.20 -15.40 5.49
CA GLU A 217 -2.30 -14.24 5.46
C GLU A 217 -3.05 -12.98 5.00
N ILE A 218 -3.40 -12.13 5.94
CA ILE A 218 -4.07 -10.85 5.71
C ILE A 218 -3.22 -9.72 6.29
N ASN A 219 -2.93 -8.73 5.47
CA ASN A 219 -2.31 -7.48 5.87
C ASN A 219 -3.37 -6.43 6.16
N ILE A 220 -3.16 -5.64 7.21
CA ILE A 220 -4.05 -4.53 7.58
C ILE A 220 -3.36 -3.22 7.23
N GLU A 221 -3.98 -2.42 6.39
CA GLU A 221 -3.44 -1.13 5.95
C GLU A 221 -4.42 0.00 6.25
N PRO A 222 -4.23 0.74 7.36
CA PRO A 222 -5.05 1.90 7.66
C PRO A 222 -4.82 3.04 6.65
N LYS A 223 -5.90 3.53 6.09
CA LYS A 223 -5.95 4.68 5.18
C LYS A 223 -6.65 5.85 5.86
N LYS A 224 -6.71 7.01 5.23
CA LYS A 224 -7.34 8.22 5.77
C LYS A 224 -8.82 8.04 6.14
N LYS A 225 -9.57 7.27 5.37
CA LYS A 225 -11.03 7.12 5.50
C LYS A 225 -11.47 5.76 6.01
N TYR A 226 -10.67 4.72 5.81
CA TYR A 226 -11.01 3.33 6.11
C TYR A 226 -9.77 2.55 6.51
N ILE A 227 -9.97 1.33 6.98
CA ILE A 227 -8.92 0.33 7.18
C ILE A 227 -9.11 -0.73 6.09
N ALA A 228 -8.08 -0.91 5.26
CA ALA A 228 -8.07 -1.95 4.23
C ALA A 228 -7.55 -3.27 4.80
N PHE A 229 -8.20 -4.37 4.46
CA PHE A 229 -7.75 -5.74 4.67
C PHE A 229 -7.31 -6.30 3.33
N LYS A 230 -6.04 -6.70 3.23
CA LYS A 230 -5.40 -7.09 1.97
C LYS A 230 -4.85 -8.51 2.01
N TYR A 231 -4.99 -9.22 0.90
CA TYR A 231 -4.21 -10.42 0.62
C TYR A 231 -3.16 -10.05 -0.43
N ASN A 232 -1.88 -10.13 -0.07
CA ASN A 232 -0.80 -9.53 -0.87
C ASN A 232 -1.07 -8.02 -1.12
N THR A 233 -1.15 -7.61 -2.39
CA THR A 233 -1.45 -6.24 -2.81
C THR A 233 -2.95 -5.97 -3.05
N GLU A 234 -3.78 -7.04 -3.06
CA GLU A 234 -5.21 -6.94 -3.37
C GLU A 234 -6.05 -6.62 -2.14
N ASN A 235 -6.90 -5.60 -2.23
CA ASN A 235 -7.91 -5.35 -1.20
C ASN A 235 -8.93 -6.48 -1.20
N ILE A 236 -9.25 -7.00 -0.02
CA ILE A 236 -10.32 -7.98 0.19
C ILE A 236 -11.60 -7.28 0.61
N CYS A 237 -11.46 -6.42 1.61
CA CYS A 237 -12.52 -5.53 2.06
C CYS A 237 -11.93 -4.31 2.76
N ASP A 238 -12.73 -3.25 2.84
CA ASP A 238 -12.40 -2.01 3.52
C ASP A 238 -13.44 -1.72 4.60
N VAL A 239 -13.01 -1.23 5.75
CA VAL A 239 -13.87 -0.91 6.88
C VAL A 239 -13.84 0.58 7.16
N GLU A 240 -14.96 1.26 6.93
CA GLU A 240 -15.17 2.66 7.27
C GLU A 240 -15.95 2.77 8.60
N PHE A 241 -15.53 3.70 9.45
CA PHE A 241 -16.01 3.82 10.83
C PHE A 241 -17.03 4.95 10.96
N PHE A 242 -18.23 4.62 11.45
CA PHE A 242 -19.28 5.56 11.79
C PHE A 242 -19.62 5.50 13.29
N LYS A 243 -20.39 6.46 13.80
CA LYS A 243 -20.74 6.54 15.22
C LYS A 243 -21.49 5.32 15.74
N SER A 244 -22.34 4.69 14.91
CA SER A 244 -23.26 3.61 15.31
C SER A 244 -23.09 2.32 14.49
N LEU A 245 -22.21 2.29 13.50
CA LEU A 245 -21.99 1.12 12.64
C LEU A 245 -20.59 1.15 12.02
N LEU A 246 -20.17 0.00 11.53
CA LEU A 246 -19.09 -0.13 10.56
C LEU A 246 -19.71 -0.31 9.17
N LYS A 247 -19.20 0.43 8.19
CA LYS A 247 -19.55 0.20 6.81
C LYS A 247 -18.41 -0.55 6.14
N ILE A 248 -18.75 -1.73 5.62
CA ILE A 248 -17.79 -2.62 4.97
C ILE A 248 -18.01 -2.55 3.47
N PHE A 249 -16.94 -2.31 2.71
CA PHE A 249 -16.92 -2.47 1.27
C PHE A 249 -16.23 -3.78 0.94
N ILE A 250 -16.81 -4.59 0.04
CA ILE A 250 -16.26 -5.89 -0.36
C ILE A 250 -15.76 -5.78 -1.79
N ASN A 251 -14.47 -6.07 -1.99
CA ASN A 251 -13.81 -5.93 -3.30
C ASN A 251 -14.20 -7.07 -4.24
N MET A 252 -15.41 -6.98 -4.76
CA MET A 252 -15.96 -7.85 -5.80
C MET A 252 -16.79 -7.02 -6.78
N LYS A 253 -16.83 -7.47 -8.03
CA LYS A 253 -17.64 -6.85 -9.09
C LYS A 253 -19.14 -7.10 -8.88
N ALA A 254 -19.98 -6.11 -9.22
CA ALA A 254 -21.43 -6.25 -9.17
C ALA A 254 -21.90 -7.51 -9.92
N GLY A 255 -22.79 -8.28 -9.30
CA GLY A 255 -23.33 -9.53 -9.83
C GLY A 255 -22.45 -10.77 -9.63
N THR A 256 -21.28 -10.68 -8.94
CA THR A 256 -20.36 -11.83 -8.79
C THR A 256 -20.39 -12.49 -7.42
N ILE A 257 -20.94 -11.84 -6.39
CA ILE A 257 -21.00 -12.37 -5.02
C ILE A 257 -22.28 -13.19 -4.80
N PHE A 258 -22.17 -14.32 -4.11
CA PHE A 258 -23.31 -15.10 -3.66
C PHE A 258 -23.80 -14.58 -2.31
N ASP A 259 -24.93 -13.86 -2.34
CA ASP A 259 -25.59 -13.25 -1.18
C ASP A 259 -27.04 -13.77 -1.05
N PRO A 260 -27.24 -14.98 -0.48
CA PRO A 260 -28.56 -15.62 -0.44
C PRO A 260 -29.59 -14.88 0.42
N LEU A 261 -29.16 -14.04 1.34
CA LEU A 261 -30.04 -13.22 2.18
C LEU A 261 -30.31 -11.83 1.58
N ASN A 262 -29.69 -11.51 0.46
CA ASN A 262 -29.81 -10.22 -0.24
C ASN A 262 -29.57 -9.02 0.70
N ARG A 263 -28.50 -9.09 1.49
CA ARG A 263 -28.14 -8.10 2.52
C ARG A 263 -27.13 -7.07 2.03
N LEU A 264 -26.42 -7.36 0.92
CA LEU A 264 -25.48 -6.44 0.32
C LEU A 264 -26.19 -5.34 -0.47
N ARG A 265 -25.65 -4.16 -0.37
CA ARG A 265 -26.04 -3.05 -1.23
C ARG A 265 -25.04 -2.94 -2.38
N ASP A 266 -25.54 -2.93 -3.62
CA ASP A 266 -24.76 -2.57 -4.80
C ASP A 266 -24.44 -1.07 -4.76
N VAL A 267 -23.15 -0.73 -4.80
CA VAL A 267 -22.64 0.65 -4.79
C VAL A 267 -21.83 0.98 -6.04
N SER A 268 -21.84 0.10 -7.06
CA SER A 268 -21.08 0.24 -8.30
C SER A 268 -21.32 1.55 -9.05
N SER A 269 -22.50 2.14 -8.88
CA SER A 269 -22.88 3.42 -9.50
C SER A 269 -22.80 4.62 -8.56
N ILE A 270 -22.31 4.43 -7.31
CA ILE A 270 -22.27 5.46 -6.27
C ILE A 270 -20.82 5.72 -5.89
N GLY A 271 -20.42 7.00 -5.83
CA GLY A 271 -19.10 7.37 -5.34
C GLY A 271 -18.93 6.99 -3.86
N HIS A 272 -17.88 6.26 -3.53
CA HIS A 272 -17.52 5.83 -2.18
C HIS A 272 -15.99 5.79 -1.98
N HIS A 273 -15.54 5.61 -0.73
CA HIS A 273 -14.12 5.61 -0.42
C HIS A 273 -13.47 4.22 -0.45
N GLY A 274 -14.24 3.18 -0.17
CA GLY A 274 -13.75 1.79 -0.17
C GLY A 274 -13.65 1.21 -1.58
N ASN A 275 -13.09 0.03 -1.69
CA ASN A 275 -12.92 -0.70 -2.95
C ASN A 275 -14.03 -1.73 -3.17
N GLY A 276 -14.38 -1.98 -4.44
CA GLY A 276 -15.39 -2.96 -4.83
C GLY A 276 -16.81 -2.39 -4.93
N ASP A 277 -17.71 -3.19 -5.48
CA ASP A 277 -19.05 -2.75 -5.88
C ASP A 277 -20.13 -3.06 -4.83
N TYR A 278 -19.75 -3.60 -3.65
CA TYR A 278 -20.69 -3.97 -2.61
C TYR A 278 -20.41 -3.31 -1.28
N SER A 279 -21.48 -2.93 -0.56
CA SER A 279 -21.37 -2.46 0.81
C SER A 279 -22.31 -3.20 1.76
N PHE A 280 -21.91 -3.29 3.04
CA PHE A 280 -22.66 -3.86 4.15
C PHE A 280 -22.54 -2.95 5.38
N ASP A 281 -23.66 -2.64 6.01
CA ASP A 281 -23.70 -1.84 7.25
C ASP A 281 -23.79 -2.81 8.45
N LEU A 282 -22.69 -2.97 9.17
CA LEU A 282 -22.60 -3.83 10.36
C LEU A 282 -22.82 -3.00 11.62
N SER A 283 -23.90 -3.29 12.37
CA SER A 283 -24.28 -2.57 13.61
C SER A 283 -24.40 -3.46 14.84
N ASN A 284 -24.33 -4.78 14.69
CA ASN A 284 -24.46 -5.76 15.76
C ASN A 284 -23.63 -7.02 15.48
N PHE A 285 -23.48 -7.89 16.49
CA PHE A 285 -22.69 -9.12 16.40
C PHE A 285 -23.39 -10.26 15.64
N ASP A 286 -24.71 -10.24 15.52
CA ASP A 286 -25.50 -11.33 14.92
C ASP A 286 -25.19 -11.50 13.43
N ASP A 287 -24.73 -10.42 12.79
CA ASP A 287 -24.43 -10.38 11.36
C ASP A 287 -22.97 -10.74 11.02
N LEU A 288 -22.09 -10.93 12.04
CA LEU A 288 -20.66 -11.11 11.83
C LEU A 288 -20.31 -12.33 10.98
N ASP A 289 -20.86 -13.50 11.33
CA ASP A 289 -20.53 -14.76 10.63
C ASP A 289 -21.04 -14.73 9.18
N TYR A 290 -22.21 -14.12 8.96
CA TYR A 290 -22.75 -13.94 7.62
C TYR A 290 -21.85 -13.00 6.80
N LEU A 291 -21.52 -11.83 7.34
CA LEU A 291 -20.64 -10.89 6.69
C LEU A 291 -19.26 -11.49 6.40
N ALA A 292 -18.67 -12.22 7.37
CA ALA A 292 -17.40 -12.92 7.17
C ALA A 292 -17.48 -13.92 6.00
N SER A 293 -18.61 -14.61 5.84
CA SER A 293 -18.82 -15.53 4.71
C SER A 293 -18.85 -14.82 3.36
N LEU A 294 -19.37 -13.60 3.32
CA LEU A 294 -19.38 -12.76 2.10
C LEU A 294 -17.97 -12.24 1.79
N ILE A 295 -17.24 -11.72 2.78
CA ILE A 295 -15.86 -11.25 2.64
C ILE A 295 -14.93 -12.40 2.20
N LYS A 296 -15.17 -13.62 2.69
CA LYS A 296 -14.38 -14.79 2.31
C LYS A 296 -14.47 -15.12 0.82
N GLN A 297 -15.54 -14.74 0.14
CA GLN A 297 -15.64 -14.92 -1.31
C GLN A 297 -14.63 -14.03 -2.03
N SER A 298 -14.48 -12.77 -1.58
CA SER A 298 -13.44 -11.86 -2.09
C SER A 298 -12.03 -12.41 -1.82
N TYR A 299 -11.76 -12.89 -0.59
CA TYR A 299 -10.47 -13.52 -0.28
C TYR A 299 -10.16 -14.71 -1.20
N ASN A 300 -11.14 -15.58 -1.45
CA ASN A 300 -10.96 -16.74 -2.32
C ASN A 300 -10.77 -16.38 -3.80
N LEU A 301 -11.30 -15.23 -4.23
CA LEU A 301 -11.12 -14.71 -5.59
C LEU A 301 -9.68 -14.22 -5.81
N HIS A 302 -9.08 -13.62 -4.79
CA HIS A 302 -7.76 -12.98 -4.85
C HIS A 302 -6.60 -13.89 -4.37
N LYS A 303 -6.91 -15.04 -3.78
CA LYS A 303 -5.95 -16.07 -3.37
C LYS A 303 -5.48 -16.91 -4.57
#